data_7fe398f4066691327059c8de94811d85
#
_entry.id   7fe398f4066691327059c8de94811d85
#
_cell.length_a   1.000
_cell.length_b   1.000
_cell.length_c   1.000
_cell.angle_alpha   90.00
_cell.angle_beta   90.00
_cell.angle_gamma   90.00
#
_symmetry.space_group_name_H-M   'P 1'
#
loop_
_entity.id
_entity.type
_entity.pdbx_description
1 polymer ?
#
loop_
_entity_poly.entity_id
_entity_poly.type
_entity_poly.pdbx_seq_one_letter_code
_entity_poly.pdbx_strand_id
1 'polypeptide(L)'
;MLEVETAFIIHSTNYDQIFNVIDQLIISEGYIAKKNGIQIIHDTYFDTKDEILKKNEIALRIREIDEQVTKITLKKLKNTTKNYSERIEIEDTYTKEMLNQIILKINSYLNLNIFNDHLKYYNIDPKLTLKNLGFKIIQTRQTKRKIVNAISKSCNHTAFEFVFDTTTYNFDKNKNVTNIELEIELKLSNNIAVLDNFVRKLKINQPLVKFWPYNKLLTGKVIEMLLYKDELKENKDYDEKKILTLSGLEKIELFIKSKSIKKN
;
A
#
# COMPACT_ATOMS: atom_id res chain seq x y z
N MET A 1 -8.90 -9.06 -9.82
CA MET A 1 -7.67 -9.13 -10.64
C MET A 1 -6.56 -9.71 -9.79
N LEU A 2 -5.56 -10.39 -10.36
CA LEU A 2 -4.32 -10.75 -9.66
C LEU A 2 -3.35 -9.58 -9.79
N GLU A 3 -2.93 -9.03 -8.66
CA GLU A 3 -1.92 -7.98 -8.55
C GLU A 3 -0.59 -8.62 -8.13
N VAL A 4 0.49 -8.31 -8.83
CA VAL A 4 1.86 -8.73 -8.50
C VAL A 4 2.69 -7.48 -8.30
N GLU A 5 3.20 -7.29 -7.08
CA GLU A 5 3.91 -6.07 -6.71
C GLU A 5 5.13 -6.35 -5.83
N THR A 6 6.09 -5.45 -5.88
CA THR A 6 7.22 -5.36 -4.95
C THR A 6 7.33 -3.96 -4.41
N ALA A 7 7.85 -3.81 -3.18
CA ALA A 7 7.98 -2.51 -2.54
C ALA A 7 9.39 -2.28 -1.96
N PHE A 8 9.80 -1.03 -1.98
CA PHE A 8 11.03 -0.53 -1.38
C PHE A 8 10.72 0.75 -0.59
N ILE A 9 11.34 0.92 0.56
CA ILE A 9 11.35 2.20 1.26
C ILE A 9 12.54 3.03 0.78
N ILE A 10 12.29 4.31 0.51
CA ILE A 10 13.31 5.30 0.18
C ILE A 10 13.65 6.04 1.47
N HIS A 11 14.89 5.88 1.97
CA HIS A 11 15.35 6.52 3.20
C HIS A 11 16.28 7.72 2.92
N SER A 12 15.96 8.47 1.86
CA SER A 12 16.68 9.67 1.46
C SER A 12 15.75 10.87 1.37
N THR A 13 16.21 12.02 1.83
CA THR A 13 15.54 13.30 1.61
C THR A 13 15.66 13.78 0.16
N ASN A 14 16.65 13.27 -0.60
CA ASN A 14 16.82 13.56 -2.02
C ASN A 14 16.09 12.54 -2.91
N TYR A 15 14.83 12.51 -2.79
CA TYR A 15 13.94 11.57 -3.49
C TYR A 15 13.85 11.83 -5.02
N ASP A 16 14.12 13.05 -5.50
CA ASP A 16 14.20 13.34 -6.93
C ASP A 16 15.38 12.63 -7.61
N GLN A 17 16.48 12.38 -6.88
CA GLN A 17 17.59 11.56 -7.37
C GLN A 17 17.13 10.12 -7.66
N ILE A 18 16.40 9.51 -6.74
CA ILE A 18 15.87 8.14 -6.94
C ILE A 18 14.90 8.09 -8.12
N PHE A 19 14.06 9.10 -8.27
CA PHE A 19 13.14 9.19 -9.40
C PHE A 19 13.89 9.17 -10.74
N ASN A 20 14.99 9.93 -10.88
CA ASN A 20 15.81 9.94 -12.09
C ASN A 20 16.52 8.59 -12.32
N VAL A 21 16.99 7.93 -11.26
CA VAL A 21 17.60 6.60 -11.36
C VAL A 21 16.59 5.58 -11.89
N ILE A 22 15.35 5.62 -11.43
CA ILE A 22 14.29 4.72 -11.90
C ILE A 22 13.95 4.97 -13.36
N ASP A 23 13.88 6.23 -13.80
CA ASP A 23 13.70 6.57 -15.21
C ASP A 23 14.79 5.92 -16.08
N GLN A 24 16.07 6.08 -15.69
CA GLN A 24 17.19 5.49 -16.41
C GLN A 24 17.14 3.95 -16.38
N LEU A 25 16.75 3.36 -15.26
CA LEU A 25 16.60 1.91 -15.13
C LEU A 25 15.51 1.38 -16.09
N ILE A 26 14.35 2.02 -16.17
CA ILE A 26 13.26 1.67 -17.09
C ILE A 26 13.76 1.70 -18.55
N ILE A 27 14.48 2.78 -18.93
CA ILE A 27 15.01 2.95 -20.28
C ILE A 27 16.07 1.89 -20.59
N SER A 28 16.97 1.59 -19.65
CA SER A 28 18.03 0.59 -19.83
C SER A 28 17.50 -0.84 -19.98
N GLU A 29 16.30 -1.12 -19.46
CA GLU A 29 15.61 -2.40 -19.65
C GLU A 29 14.77 -2.45 -20.92
N GLY A 30 14.89 -1.43 -21.80
CA GLY A 30 14.27 -1.40 -23.11
C GLY A 30 12.83 -0.89 -23.16
N TYR A 31 12.32 -0.33 -22.06
CA TYR A 31 10.98 0.28 -21.99
C TYR A 31 11.03 1.78 -22.27
N ILE A 32 9.86 2.37 -22.52
CA ILE A 32 9.66 3.82 -22.57
C ILE A 32 9.13 4.26 -21.21
N ALA A 33 9.82 5.19 -20.55
CA ALA A 33 9.35 5.78 -19.30
C ALA A 33 8.33 6.89 -19.60
N LYS A 34 7.08 6.70 -19.18
CA LYS A 34 6.00 7.69 -19.32
C LYS A 34 5.57 8.19 -17.95
N LYS A 35 5.87 9.46 -17.66
CA LYS A 35 5.47 10.11 -16.41
C LYS A 35 4.00 10.51 -16.45
N ASN A 36 3.29 10.16 -15.40
CA ASN A 36 1.91 10.60 -15.18
C ASN A 36 1.90 11.78 -14.20
N GLY A 37 0.73 12.40 -14.03
CA GLY A 37 0.54 13.47 -13.05
C GLY A 37 0.72 13.02 -11.61
N ILE A 38 0.59 13.98 -10.69
CA ILE A 38 0.59 13.73 -9.26
C ILE A 38 -0.86 13.52 -8.82
N GLN A 39 -1.09 12.56 -7.94
CA GLN A 39 -2.39 12.30 -7.30
C GLN A 39 -2.27 12.52 -5.79
N ILE A 40 -3.30 13.08 -5.20
CA ILE A 40 -3.50 13.14 -3.75
C ILE A 40 -4.53 12.09 -3.37
N ILE A 41 -4.14 11.16 -2.53
CA ILE A 41 -4.95 10.00 -2.17
C ILE A 41 -5.21 10.02 -0.66
N HIS A 42 -6.48 9.91 -0.27
CA HIS A 42 -6.91 9.69 1.11
C HIS A 42 -7.43 8.27 1.25
N ASP A 43 -6.72 7.42 1.97
CA ASP A 43 -7.13 6.04 2.28
C ASP A 43 -7.70 5.95 3.69
N THR A 44 -8.87 5.34 3.82
CA THR A 44 -9.48 4.95 5.10
C THR A 44 -9.67 3.45 5.13
N TYR A 45 -9.00 2.76 6.05
CA TYR A 45 -9.05 1.30 6.22
C TYR A 45 -10.05 0.90 7.28
N PHE A 46 -10.71 -0.23 7.05
CA PHE A 46 -11.76 -0.74 7.89
C PHE A 46 -11.51 -2.19 8.30
N ASP A 47 -11.93 -2.55 9.52
CA ASP A 47 -12.02 -3.92 10.00
C ASP A 47 -13.19 -4.05 10.99
N THR A 48 -13.56 -5.26 11.35
CA THR A 48 -14.51 -5.51 12.43
C THR A 48 -13.86 -5.25 13.80
N LYS A 49 -14.69 -5.21 14.86
CA LYS A 49 -14.19 -5.05 16.24
C LYS A 49 -13.17 -6.13 16.60
N ASP A 50 -13.38 -7.34 16.12
CA ASP A 50 -12.57 -8.52 16.45
C ASP A 50 -11.42 -8.76 15.46
N GLU A 51 -11.12 -7.76 14.60
CA GLU A 51 -10.06 -7.81 13.57
C GLU A 51 -10.18 -9.05 12.64
N ILE A 52 -11.41 -9.40 12.23
CA ILE A 52 -11.66 -10.61 11.42
C ILE A 52 -11.00 -10.50 10.04
N LEU A 53 -11.04 -9.32 9.40
CA LEU A 53 -10.42 -9.14 8.09
C LEU A 53 -8.91 -9.31 8.17
N LYS A 54 -8.27 -8.68 9.15
CA LYS A 54 -6.82 -8.79 9.39
C LYS A 54 -6.39 -10.24 9.68
N LYS A 55 -7.15 -10.99 10.50
CA LYS A 55 -6.87 -12.40 10.81
C LYS A 55 -6.90 -13.29 9.58
N ASN A 56 -7.63 -12.89 8.53
CA ASN A 56 -7.77 -13.60 7.26
C ASN A 56 -6.97 -12.95 6.11
N GLU A 57 -6.03 -12.04 6.44
CA GLU A 57 -5.17 -11.36 5.46
C GLU A 57 -5.94 -10.56 4.41
N ILE A 58 -7.09 -10.02 4.82
CA ILE A 58 -7.97 -9.19 4.01
C ILE A 58 -7.81 -7.73 4.42
N ALA A 59 -7.72 -6.83 3.45
CA ALA A 59 -7.76 -5.39 3.66
C ALA A 59 -8.97 -4.80 2.93
N LEU A 60 -9.82 -4.07 3.66
CA LEU A 60 -10.94 -3.29 3.13
C LEU A 60 -10.63 -1.80 3.27
N ARG A 61 -10.78 -1.06 2.19
CA ARG A 61 -10.44 0.36 2.16
C ARG A 61 -11.43 1.17 1.32
N ILE A 62 -11.69 2.40 1.77
CA ILE A 62 -12.23 3.48 0.93
C ILE A 62 -11.06 4.38 0.55
N ARG A 63 -10.96 4.68 -0.75
CA ARG A 63 -9.93 5.55 -1.35
C ARG A 63 -10.59 6.74 -2.02
N GLU A 64 -10.19 7.92 -1.62
CA GLU A 64 -10.58 9.18 -2.26
C GLU A 64 -9.36 9.71 -3.03
N ILE A 65 -9.51 9.98 -4.33
CA ILE A 65 -8.44 10.44 -5.23
C ILE A 65 -8.79 11.84 -5.68
N ASP A 66 -7.91 12.82 -5.40
CA ASP A 66 -8.03 14.23 -5.78
C ASP A 66 -9.40 14.83 -5.39
N GLU A 67 -10.02 14.32 -4.30
CA GLU A 67 -11.36 14.71 -3.82
C GLU A 67 -12.50 14.52 -4.85
N GLN A 68 -12.23 13.84 -5.96
CA GLN A 68 -13.18 13.70 -7.08
C GLN A 68 -13.67 12.27 -7.26
N VAL A 69 -12.82 11.29 -7.02
CA VAL A 69 -13.14 9.88 -7.25
C VAL A 69 -13.07 9.12 -5.95
N THR A 70 -14.18 8.46 -5.60
CA THR A 70 -14.24 7.57 -4.45
C THR A 70 -14.31 6.13 -4.92
N LYS A 71 -13.36 5.31 -4.46
CA LYS A 71 -13.29 3.88 -4.73
C LYS A 71 -13.45 3.07 -3.47
N ILE A 72 -13.98 1.85 -3.62
CA ILE A 72 -13.94 0.81 -2.59
C ILE A 72 -13.01 -0.31 -3.05
N THR A 73 -12.12 -0.76 -2.18
CA THR A 73 -11.09 -1.76 -2.51
C THR A 73 -11.12 -2.89 -1.50
N LEU A 74 -11.08 -4.11 -1.99
CA LEU A 74 -10.81 -5.33 -1.22
C LEU A 74 -9.53 -5.98 -1.74
N LYS A 75 -8.53 -6.17 -0.86
CA LYS A 75 -7.31 -6.92 -1.18
C LYS A 75 -7.20 -8.13 -0.26
N LYS A 76 -6.85 -9.28 -0.83
CA LYS A 76 -6.53 -10.50 -0.07
C LYS A 76 -5.17 -11.01 -0.51
N LEU A 77 -4.29 -11.25 0.46
CA LEU A 77 -3.00 -11.88 0.20
C LEU A 77 -3.22 -13.29 -0.34
N LYS A 78 -2.54 -13.64 -1.44
CA LYS A 78 -2.56 -14.95 -2.06
C LYS A 78 -1.24 -15.69 -1.83
N ASN A 79 -0.13 -14.99 -2.06
CA ASN A 79 1.21 -15.55 -1.95
C ASN A 79 2.25 -14.46 -1.68
N THR A 80 3.36 -14.84 -1.07
CA THR A 80 4.52 -13.97 -0.87
C THR A 80 5.78 -14.74 -1.20
N THR A 81 6.60 -14.18 -2.09
CA THR A 81 7.91 -14.70 -2.46
C THR A 81 9.01 -13.85 -1.82
N LYS A 82 10.28 -14.20 -2.12
CA LYS A 82 11.44 -13.39 -1.71
C LYS A 82 11.44 -11.97 -2.28
N ASN A 83 10.80 -11.73 -3.41
CA ASN A 83 10.94 -10.53 -4.21
C ASN A 83 9.63 -9.77 -4.46
N TYR A 84 8.48 -10.44 -4.38
CA TYR A 84 7.18 -9.83 -4.65
C TYR A 84 6.06 -10.51 -3.86
N SER A 85 4.92 -9.84 -3.77
CA SER A 85 3.68 -10.38 -3.25
C SER A 85 2.62 -10.47 -4.34
N GLU A 86 1.76 -11.49 -4.24
CA GLU A 86 0.57 -11.67 -5.07
C GLU A 86 -0.66 -11.42 -4.23
N ARG A 87 -1.57 -10.59 -4.73
CA ARG A 87 -2.85 -10.29 -4.07
C ARG A 87 -4.00 -10.43 -5.04
N ILE A 88 -5.14 -10.89 -4.53
CA ILE A 88 -6.41 -10.75 -5.24
C ILE A 88 -6.95 -9.38 -4.89
N GLU A 89 -7.08 -8.52 -5.89
CA GLU A 89 -7.65 -7.19 -5.74
C GLU A 89 -8.97 -7.06 -6.47
N ILE A 90 -9.95 -6.44 -5.79
CA ILE A 90 -11.21 -5.99 -6.34
C ILE A 90 -11.31 -4.51 -5.97
N GLU A 91 -11.23 -3.64 -6.97
CA GLU A 91 -11.31 -2.18 -6.79
C GLU A 91 -12.14 -1.58 -7.92
N ASP A 92 -13.10 -0.71 -7.56
CA ASP A 92 -13.82 0.13 -8.51
C ASP A 92 -14.44 1.33 -7.79
N THR A 93 -15.05 2.23 -8.55
CA THR A 93 -15.83 3.36 -8.04
C THR A 93 -16.88 2.85 -7.05
N TYR A 94 -17.04 3.57 -5.94
CA TYR A 94 -18.02 3.20 -4.92
C TYR A 94 -19.43 3.37 -5.48
N THR A 95 -20.13 2.27 -5.66
CA THR A 95 -21.55 2.16 -6.02
C THR A 95 -22.21 1.13 -5.15
N LYS A 96 -23.56 1.06 -5.22
CA LYS A 96 -24.33 0.04 -4.51
C LYS A 96 -23.99 -1.38 -4.98
N GLU A 97 -23.79 -1.54 -6.28
CA GLU A 97 -23.41 -2.80 -6.92
C GLU A 97 -22.02 -3.24 -6.48
N MET A 98 -21.07 -2.30 -6.46
CA MET A 98 -19.69 -2.58 -6.04
C MET A 98 -19.62 -2.92 -4.56
N LEU A 99 -20.34 -2.21 -3.70
CA LEU A 99 -20.49 -2.57 -2.29
C LEU A 99 -21.00 -4.00 -2.14
N ASN A 100 -22.06 -4.36 -2.88
CA ASN A 100 -22.62 -5.71 -2.87
C ASN A 100 -21.58 -6.77 -3.23
N GLN A 101 -20.84 -6.57 -4.32
CA GLN A 101 -19.78 -7.49 -4.74
C GLN A 101 -18.68 -7.66 -3.65
N ILE A 102 -18.24 -6.56 -3.05
CA ILE A 102 -17.24 -6.57 -1.98
C ILE A 102 -17.74 -7.35 -0.76
N ILE A 103 -18.96 -7.10 -0.30
CA ILE A 103 -19.51 -7.78 0.90
C ILE A 103 -19.73 -9.27 0.64
N LEU A 104 -20.30 -9.64 -0.51
CA LEU A 104 -20.43 -11.04 -0.89
C LEU A 104 -19.07 -11.76 -0.95
N LYS A 105 -18.04 -11.06 -1.44
CA LYS A 105 -16.68 -11.61 -1.49
C LYS A 105 -16.06 -11.77 -0.10
N ILE A 106 -16.27 -10.82 0.81
CA ILE A 106 -15.84 -10.93 2.20
C ILE A 106 -16.52 -12.14 2.85
N ASN A 107 -17.83 -12.28 2.74
CA ASN A 107 -18.57 -13.42 3.27
C ASN A 107 -18.04 -14.75 2.73
N SER A 108 -17.77 -14.82 1.42
CA SER A 108 -17.17 -16.01 0.78
C SER A 108 -15.78 -16.33 1.33
N TYR A 109 -14.92 -15.34 1.54
CA TYR A 109 -13.58 -15.57 2.08
C TYR A 109 -13.56 -15.99 3.54
N LEU A 110 -14.55 -15.57 4.31
CA LEU A 110 -14.69 -15.88 5.73
C LEU A 110 -15.50 -17.17 5.98
N ASN A 111 -16.14 -17.74 4.96
CA ASN A 111 -17.16 -18.78 5.09
C ASN A 111 -18.25 -18.40 6.11
N LEU A 112 -18.63 -17.13 6.12
CA LEU A 112 -19.60 -16.56 7.04
C LEU A 112 -20.66 -15.79 6.27
N ASN A 113 -21.80 -15.59 6.91
CA ASN A 113 -22.90 -14.80 6.36
C ASN A 113 -23.23 -13.65 7.33
N ILE A 114 -22.19 -12.89 7.71
CA ILE A 114 -22.28 -11.91 8.79
C ILE A 114 -22.79 -10.53 8.36
N PHE A 115 -22.77 -10.25 7.06
CA PHE A 115 -23.23 -8.96 6.52
C PHE A 115 -24.49 -9.11 5.66
N ASN A 116 -25.47 -9.85 6.18
CA ASN A 116 -26.79 -9.99 5.54
C ASN A 116 -27.50 -8.63 5.49
N ASP A 117 -28.33 -8.44 4.46
CA ASP A 117 -29.10 -7.19 4.27
C ASP A 117 -28.24 -5.91 4.19
N HIS A 118 -26.95 -6.04 3.87
CA HIS A 118 -25.99 -4.92 3.81
C HIS A 118 -26.47 -3.76 2.91
N LEU A 119 -27.28 -4.02 1.90
CA LEU A 119 -27.82 -3.00 1.00
C LEU A 119 -28.84 -2.07 1.67
N LYS A 120 -29.40 -2.45 2.83
CA LYS A 120 -30.25 -1.56 3.64
C LYS A 120 -29.48 -0.37 4.22
N TYR A 121 -28.17 -0.56 4.43
CA TYR A 121 -27.28 0.44 5.01
C TYR A 121 -26.54 1.28 3.96
N TYR A 122 -26.81 1.03 2.67
CA TYR A 122 -26.16 1.80 1.61
C TYR A 122 -26.48 3.29 1.75
N ASN A 123 -25.42 4.08 1.76
CA ASN A 123 -25.45 5.54 1.77
C ASN A 123 -24.48 6.07 0.73
N ILE A 124 -24.67 7.29 0.26
CA ILE A 124 -23.74 7.96 -0.65
C ILE A 124 -22.37 8.16 0.00
N ASP A 125 -22.31 8.33 1.32
CA ASP A 125 -21.08 8.29 2.11
C ASP A 125 -20.66 6.84 2.39
N PRO A 126 -19.59 6.33 1.74
CA PRO A 126 -19.13 4.96 1.94
C PRO A 126 -18.61 4.70 3.35
N LYS A 127 -18.07 5.72 4.03
CA LYS A 127 -17.55 5.58 5.40
C LYS A 127 -18.70 5.38 6.38
N LEU A 128 -19.80 6.09 6.19
CA LEU A 128 -21.02 5.90 6.99
C LEU A 128 -21.63 4.53 6.73
N THR A 129 -21.69 4.10 5.46
CA THR A 129 -22.17 2.76 5.09
C THR A 129 -21.41 1.67 5.82
N LEU A 130 -20.07 1.68 5.75
CA LEU A 130 -19.25 0.65 6.39
C LEU A 130 -19.37 0.69 7.93
N LYS A 131 -19.48 1.88 8.54
CA LYS A 131 -19.73 2.00 9.99
C LYS A 131 -21.08 1.38 10.39
N ASN A 132 -22.15 1.63 9.63
CA ASN A 132 -23.48 1.07 9.88
C ASN A 132 -23.51 -0.46 9.70
N LEU A 133 -22.62 -1.01 8.88
CA LEU A 133 -22.37 -2.45 8.74
C LEU A 133 -21.54 -3.05 9.88
N GLY A 134 -21.11 -2.24 10.86
CA GLY A 134 -20.33 -2.68 12.01
C GLY A 134 -18.82 -2.67 11.83
N PHE A 135 -18.32 -2.16 10.70
CA PHE A 135 -16.88 -1.93 10.53
C PHE A 135 -16.41 -0.71 11.31
N LYS A 136 -15.17 -0.75 11.78
CA LYS A 136 -14.48 0.35 12.43
C LYS A 136 -13.35 0.84 11.55
N ILE A 137 -13.08 2.14 11.60
CA ILE A 137 -11.87 2.70 11.02
C ILE A 137 -10.68 2.23 11.86
N ILE A 138 -9.69 1.62 11.21
CA ILE A 138 -8.48 1.10 11.83
C ILE A 138 -7.22 1.86 11.43
N GLN A 139 -7.27 2.63 10.35
CA GLN A 139 -6.17 3.48 9.89
C GLN A 139 -6.68 4.50 8.89
N THR A 140 -6.14 5.73 8.97
CA THR A 140 -6.28 6.76 7.93
C THR A 140 -4.90 7.23 7.50
N ARG A 141 -4.74 7.55 6.22
CA ARG A 141 -3.50 8.11 5.70
C ARG A 141 -3.75 8.96 4.46
N GLN A 142 -2.85 9.91 4.26
CA GLN A 142 -2.76 10.70 3.03
C GLN A 142 -1.51 10.29 2.26
N THR A 143 -1.63 10.15 0.96
CA THR A 143 -0.52 9.78 0.09
C THR A 143 -0.44 10.76 -1.08
N LYS A 144 0.72 11.37 -1.27
CA LYS A 144 1.08 12.05 -2.52
C LYS A 144 1.76 11.04 -3.42
N ARG A 145 1.12 10.71 -4.53
CA ARG A 145 1.54 9.66 -5.47
C ARG A 145 2.07 10.26 -6.77
N LYS A 146 3.25 9.83 -7.19
CA LYS A 146 3.77 10.03 -8.56
C LYS A 146 3.88 8.68 -9.24
N ILE A 147 3.52 8.60 -10.52
CA ILE A 147 3.52 7.35 -11.29
C ILE A 147 4.43 7.51 -12.51
N VAL A 148 5.23 6.48 -12.77
CA VAL A 148 5.96 6.30 -14.03
C VAL A 148 5.56 4.95 -14.62
N ASN A 149 4.98 4.98 -15.79
CA ASN A 149 4.65 3.77 -16.54
C ASN A 149 5.83 3.34 -17.40
N ALA A 150 6.24 2.10 -17.29
CA ALA A 150 7.16 1.46 -18.21
C ALA A 150 6.35 0.85 -19.36
N ILE A 151 6.38 1.50 -20.53
CA ILE A 151 5.62 1.11 -21.72
C ILE A 151 6.47 0.15 -22.55
N SER A 152 5.92 -1.02 -22.85
CA SER A 152 6.54 -1.98 -23.77
C SER A 152 6.57 -1.42 -25.21
N LYS A 153 7.75 -1.42 -25.82
CA LYS A 153 7.93 -0.98 -27.22
C LYS A 153 7.25 -1.90 -28.23
N SER A 154 7.07 -3.19 -27.89
CA SER A 154 6.52 -4.19 -28.81
C SER A 154 5.00 -4.13 -28.91
N CYS A 155 4.29 -3.80 -27.84
CA CYS A 155 2.82 -3.81 -27.82
C CYS A 155 2.20 -2.46 -27.42
N ASN A 156 3.01 -1.46 -27.08
CA ASN A 156 2.57 -0.12 -26.63
C ASN A 156 1.63 -0.14 -25.40
N HIS A 157 1.74 -1.19 -24.56
CA HIS A 157 1.00 -1.29 -23.31
C HIS A 157 1.91 -1.08 -22.11
N THR A 158 1.34 -0.65 -20.99
CA THR A 158 2.03 -0.57 -19.72
C THR A 158 2.43 -1.97 -19.26
N ALA A 159 3.73 -2.24 -19.18
CA ALA A 159 4.28 -3.49 -18.66
C ALA A 159 4.44 -3.46 -17.14
N PHE A 160 4.90 -2.32 -16.62
CA PHE A 160 5.07 -2.06 -15.19
C PHE A 160 4.59 -0.66 -14.85
N GLU A 161 4.10 -0.51 -13.63
CA GLU A 161 3.82 0.77 -13.01
C GLU A 161 4.78 0.96 -11.84
N PHE A 162 5.58 2.02 -11.89
CA PHE A 162 6.46 2.45 -10.80
C PHE A 162 5.74 3.57 -10.05
N VAL A 163 5.44 3.33 -8.80
CA VAL A 163 4.64 4.21 -7.96
C VAL A 163 5.51 4.76 -6.83
N PHE A 164 5.67 6.07 -6.78
CA PHE A 164 6.36 6.78 -5.71
C PHE A 164 5.34 7.40 -4.77
N ASP A 165 5.20 6.83 -3.60
CA ASP A 165 4.25 7.25 -2.59
C ASP A 165 4.95 7.94 -1.42
N THR A 166 4.63 9.22 -1.22
CA THR A 166 4.92 9.92 0.04
C THR A 166 3.68 9.80 0.91
N THR A 167 3.71 8.86 1.86
CA THR A 167 2.56 8.49 2.68
C THR A 167 2.69 9.04 4.09
N THR A 168 1.75 9.90 4.49
CA THR A 168 1.62 10.42 5.86
C THR A 168 0.56 9.61 6.60
N TYR A 169 0.95 8.96 7.67
CA TYR A 169 0.08 8.27 8.62
C TYR A 169 -0.36 9.26 9.69
N ASN A 170 -1.66 9.43 9.85
CA ASN A 170 -2.25 10.33 10.82
C ASN A 170 -2.85 9.51 11.97
N PHE A 171 -2.32 9.66 13.18
CA PHE A 171 -2.76 8.89 14.36
C PHE A 171 -3.58 9.74 15.33
N ASP A 172 -3.07 10.93 15.67
CA ASP A 172 -3.73 11.94 16.50
C ASP A 172 -3.40 13.33 15.98
N LYS A 173 -4.06 14.38 16.54
CA LYS A 173 -3.94 15.77 16.10
C LYS A 173 -2.50 16.28 15.92
N ASN A 174 -1.52 15.69 16.62
CA ASN A 174 -0.12 16.09 16.57
C ASN A 174 0.86 14.93 16.34
N LYS A 175 0.37 13.70 16.10
CA LYS A 175 1.21 12.53 15.87
C LYS A 175 1.01 12.04 14.43
N ASN A 176 1.95 12.41 13.59
CA ASN A 176 2.04 11.90 12.24
C ASN A 176 3.48 11.50 11.92
N VAL A 177 3.63 10.57 11.01
CA VAL A 177 4.92 10.14 10.47
C VAL A 177 4.73 9.85 8.99
N THR A 178 5.72 10.25 8.21
CA THR A 178 5.74 10.09 6.76
C THR A 178 6.77 9.05 6.36
N ASN A 179 6.38 8.20 5.44
CA ASN A 179 7.25 7.24 4.79
C ASN A 179 7.25 7.51 3.27
N ILE A 180 8.38 7.28 2.61
CA ILE A 180 8.52 7.37 1.16
C ILE A 180 8.76 5.96 0.63
N GLU A 181 7.89 5.51 -0.27
CA GLU A 181 7.89 4.15 -0.79
C GLU A 181 7.87 4.13 -2.32
N LEU A 182 8.65 3.23 -2.90
CA LEU A 182 8.59 2.87 -4.31
C LEU A 182 7.92 1.50 -4.41
N GLU A 183 6.77 1.42 -5.07
CA GLU A 183 6.15 0.17 -5.49
C GLU A 183 6.41 -0.07 -6.98
N ILE A 184 6.63 -1.32 -7.37
CA ILE A 184 6.70 -1.73 -8.77
C ILE A 184 5.63 -2.79 -8.97
N GLU A 185 4.62 -2.45 -9.74
CA GLU A 185 3.49 -3.31 -10.04
C GLU A 185 3.59 -3.86 -11.46
N LEU A 186 3.46 -5.17 -11.59
CA LEU A 186 3.44 -5.87 -12.85
C LEU A 186 2.05 -5.74 -13.50
N LYS A 187 1.99 -5.17 -14.72
CA LYS A 187 0.75 -5.01 -15.48
C LYS A 187 0.60 -6.04 -16.61
N LEU A 188 1.72 -6.60 -17.10
CA LEU A 188 1.73 -7.68 -18.10
C LEU A 188 2.30 -8.96 -17.45
N SER A 189 1.47 -9.99 -17.30
CA SER A 189 1.74 -11.22 -16.53
C SER A 189 2.97 -12.03 -16.97
N ASN A 190 3.42 -11.88 -18.21
CA ASN A 190 4.58 -12.59 -18.74
C ASN A 190 5.95 -11.98 -18.39
N ASN A 191 5.99 -10.91 -17.60
CA ASN A 191 7.20 -10.15 -17.31
C ASN A 191 7.75 -10.35 -15.87
N ILE A 192 7.42 -11.45 -15.18
CA ILE A 192 7.90 -11.72 -13.82
C ILE A 192 9.43 -11.74 -13.75
N ALA A 193 10.12 -12.35 -14.73
CA ALA A 193 11.59 -12.39 -14.77
C ALA A 193 12.20 -10.97 -14.88
N VAL A 194 11.53 -10.04 -15.55
CA VAL A 194 11.96 -8.64 -15.64
C VAL A 194 11.72 -7.94 -14.30
N LEU A 195 10.61 -8.20 -13.61
CA LEU A 195 10.37 -7.70 -12.26
C LEU A 195 11.49 -8.14 -11.30
N ASP A 196 11.87 -9.43 -11.33
CA ASP A 196 12.97 -9.94 -10.52
C ASP A 196 14.31 -9.24 -10.86
N ASN A 197 14.55 -8.91 -12.14
CA ASN A 197 15.74 -8.16 -12.55
C ASN A 197 15.73 -6.71 -12.00
N PHE A 198 14.59 -6.01 -12.05
CA PHE A 198 14.44 -4.70 -11.41
C PHE A 198 14.74 -4.76 -9.92
N VAL A 199 14.13 -5.74 -9.21
CA VAL A 199 14.35 -5.95 -7.77
C VAL A 199 15.83 -6.19 -7.47
N ARG A 200 16.51 -7.05 -8.23
CA ARG A 200 17.93 -7.34 -8.07
C ARG A 200 18.79 -6.10 -8.27
N LYS A 201 18.57 -5.34 -9.34
CA LYS A 201 19.33 -4.12 -9.65
C LYS A 201 19.15 -3.05 -8.56
N LEU A 202 17.93 -2.85 -8.06
CA LEU A 202 17.66 -1.92 -6.98
C LEU A 202 18.34 -2.33 -5.67
N LYS A 203 18.28 -3.62 -5.30
CA LYS A 203 18.93 -4.13 -4.08
C LYS A 203 20.45 -3.97 -4.09
N ILE A 204 21.08 -4.09 -5.24
CA ILE A 204 22.57 -4.07 -5.37
C ILE A 204 23.09 -2.64 -5.56
N ASN A 205 22.44 -1.86 -6.41
CA ASN A 205 23.01 -0.62 -6.94
C ASN A 205 22.46 0.65 -6.30
N GLN A 206 21.47 0.53 -5.40
CA GLN A 206 20.80 1.70 -4.83
C GLN A 206 20.83 1.68 -3.30
N PRO A 207 21.88 2.24 -2.68
CA PRO A 207 22.00 2.25 -1.21
C PRO A 207 20.91 3.07 -0.51
N LEU A 208 20.19 3.94 -1.25
CA LEU A 208 19.14 4.80 -0.70
C LEU A 208 17.77 4.14 -0.66
N VAL A 209 17.62 2.90 -1.18
CA VAL A 209 16.39 2.13 -1.12
C VAL A 209 16.59 0.84 -0.33
N LYS A 210 15.62 0.51 0.50
CA LYS A 210 15.58 -0.73 1.27
C LYS A 210 14.38 -1.56 0.83
N PHE A 211 14.61 -2.80 0.42
CA PHE A 211 13.51 -3.73 0.13
C PHE A 211 12.56 -3.86 1.32
N TRP A 212 11.24 -3.74 1.06
CA TRP A 212 10.23 -3.66 2.10
C TRP A 212 9.08 -4.62 1.83
N PRO A 213 9.13 -5.85 2.38
CA PRO A 213 8.13 -6.88 2.09
C PRO A 213 6.80 -6.70 2.84
N TYR A 214 6.65 -5.60 3.57
CA TYR A 214 5.48 -5.33 4.42
C TYR A 214 4.54 -4.35 3.74
N ASN A 215 3.23 -4.61 3.81
CA ASN A 215 2.24 -3.69 3.27
C ASN A 215 2.10 -2.42 4.12
N LYS A 216 1.64 -1.33 3.49
CA LYS A 216 1.45 -0.03 4.13
C LYS A 216 0.55 -0.07 5.38
N LEU A 217 -0.47 -0.96 5.41
CA LEU A 217 -1.38 -1.09 6.55
C LEU A 217 -0.65 -1.63 7.79
N LEU A 218 0.16 -2.68 7.62
CA LEU A 218 0.99 -3.23 8.70
C LEU A 218 2.05 -2.22 9.14
N THR A 219 2.73 -1.58 8.20
CA THR A 219 3.75 -0.55 8.47
C THR A 219 3.15 0.57 9.32
N GLY A 220 2.02 1.14 8.92
CA GLY A 220 1.35 2.20 9.67
C GLY A 220 0.90 1.78 11.05
N LYS A 221 0.39 0.54 11.21
CA LYS A 221 -0.01 0.01 12.53
C LYS A 221 1.19 -0.13 13.47
N VAL A 222 2.35 -0.54 12.96
CA VAL A 222 3.57 -0.65 13.78
C VAL A 222 4.13 0.71 14.13
N ILE A 223 4.11 1.68 13.21
CA ILE A 223 4.48 3.08 13.50
C ILE A 223 3.60 3.61 14.65
N GLU A 224 2.28 3.44 14.54
CA GLU A 224 1.33 3.84 15.58
C GLU A 224 1.70 3.26 16.95
N MET A 225 1.91 1.94 17.01
CA MET A 225 2.27 1.26 18.27
C MET A 225 3.58 1.76 18.88
N LEU A 226 4.61 1.99 18.05
CA LEU A 226 5.92 2.47 18.50
C LEU A 226 5.86 3.94 18.95
N LEU A 227 5.04 4.78 18.28
CA LEU A 227 4.81 6.16 18.71
C LEU A 227 4.07 6.24 20.04
N TYR A 228 3.04 5.41 20.26
CA TYR A 228 2.31 5.38 21.53
C TYR A 228 3.17 4.88 22.70
N LYS A 229 4.15 4.03 22.42
CA LYS A 229 5.12 3.55 23.43
C LYS A 229 6.31 4.49 23.61
N ASP A 230 6.36 5.58 22.86
CA ASP A 230 7.49 6.51 22.85
C ASP A 230 8.82 5.84 22.42
N GLU A 231 8.73 4.80 21.58
CA GLU A 231 9.88 4.06 21.05
C GLU A 231 10.42 4.64 19.73
N LEU A 232 9.65 5.47 19.02
CA LEU A 232 10.11 6.28 17.89
C LEU A 232 10.36 7.72 18.34
N LYS A 233 11.58 8.20 18.12
CA LYS A 233 12.06 9.51 18.59
C LYS A 233 12.30 10.47 17.42
N GLU A 234 11.87 11.72 17.60
CA GLU A 234 12.18 12.82 16.69
C GLU A 234 13.71 13.06 16.63
N ASN A 235 14.21 13.52 15.50
CA ASN A 235 15.63 13.76 15.18
C ASN A 235 16.52 12.51 15.24
N LYS A 236 15.95 11.33 15.46
CA LYS A 236 16.64 10.04 15.40
C LYS A 236 15.96 9.08 14.44
N ASP A 237 14.70 8.78 14.69
CA ASP A 237 13.92 7.78 13.98
C ASP A 237 13.02 8.39 12.88
N TYR A 238 12.75 9.68 13.00
CA TYR A 238 12.16 10.53 11.96
C TYR A 238 12.73 11.96 12.09
N ASP A 239 12.79 12.67 10.97
CA ASP A 239 13.35 14.02 10.88
C ASP A 239 12.32 15.12 11.26
N GLU A 240 12.74 16.39 11.17
CA GLU A 240 11.89 17.57 11.42
C GLU A 240 10.64 17.62 10.53
N LYS A 241 10.71 17.04 9.33
CA LYS A 241 9.59 16.91 8.37
C LYS A 241 8.75 15.68 8.65
N LYS A 242 9.01 14.98 9.77
CA LYS A 242 8.37 13.73 10.16
C LYS A 242 8.61 12.56 9.18
N ILE A 243 9.65 12.62 8.36
CA ILE A 243 10.04 11.54 7.44
C ILE A 243 10.87 10.50 8.20
N LEU A 244 10.51 9.22 8.07
CA LEU A 244 11.24 8.11 8.68
C LEU A 244 12.68 8.05 8.19
N THR A 245 13.61 7.96 9.15
CA THR A 245 15.03 7.70 8.91
C THR A 245 15.29 6.20 8.78
N LEU A 246 16.51 5.82 8.41
CA LEU A 246 16.92 4.41 8.41
C LEU A 246 16.79 3.77 9.80
N SER A 247 17.15 4.50 10.87
CA SER A 247 16.99 4.04 12.26
C SER A 247 15.53 3.72 12.60
N GLY A 248 14.60 4.61 12.22
CA GLY A 248 13.17 4.37 12.43
C GLY A 248 12.66 3.16 11.67
N LEU A 249 13.09 2.99 10.42
CA LEU A 249 12.73 1.84 9.58
C LEU A 249 13.26 0.52 10.15
N GLU A 250 14.48 0.49 10.67
CA GLU A 250 15.06 -0.68 11.32
C GLU A 250 14.28 -1.08 12.57
N LYS A 251 13.87 -0.11 13.39
CA LYS A 251 13.01 -0.38 14.57
C LYS A 251 11.66 -0.99 14.16
N ILE A 252 11.02 -0.43 13.12
CA ILE A 252 9.75 -0.94 12.62
C ILE A 252 9.93 -2.40 12.14
N GLU A 253 10.97 -2.65 11.35
CA GLU A 253 11.26 -3.99 10.83
C GLU A 253 11.54 -5.00 11.94
N LEU A 254 12.36 -4.64 12.93
CA LEU A 254 12.66 -5.47 14.10
C LEU A 254 11.38 -5.79 14.89
N PHE A 255 10.50 -4.80 15.07
CA PHE A 255 9.24 -5.02 15.77
C PHE A 255 8.35 -6.00 15.01
N ILE A 256 8.23 -5.88 13.68
CA ILE A 256 7.45 -6.81 12.86
C ILE A 256 8.00 -8.23 12.98
N LYS A 257 9.32 -8.40 12.83
CA LYS A 257 10.00 -9.70 12.93
C LYS A 257 9.80 -10.35 14.30
N SER A 258 9.91 -9.57 15.39
CA SER A 258 9.71 -10.08 16.75
C SER A 258 8.30 -10.60 17.03
N LYS A 259 7.29 -10.06 16.35
CA LYS A 259 5.90 -10.52 16.46
C LYS A 259 5.60 -11.74 15.60
N SER A 260 6.29 -11.87 14.45
CA SER A 260 6.15 -13.03 13.57
C SER A 260 6.73 -14.31 14.20
N ILE A 261 7.83 -14.20 14.94
CA ILE A 261 8.47 -15.34 15.64
C ILE A 261 7.58 -15.89 16.78
N LYS A 262 6.71 -15.08 17.38
CA LYS A 262 5.80 -15.50 18.45
C LYS A 262 4.53 -16.21 17.98
N LYS A 263 4.33 -16.36 16.68
CA LYS A 263 3.16 -17.04 16.08
C LYS A 263 3.45 -18.47 15.59
N ASN A 264 4.72 -18.88 15.63
CA ASN A 264 5.18 -20.26 15.37
C ASN A 264 5.51 -20.95 16.69
#